data_d034a5f56c950b5466868d01dca7788b
#
_entry.id   d034a5f56c950b5466868d01dca7788b
#
_cell.length_a   1.000
_cell.length_b   1.000
_cell.length_c   1.000
_cell.angle_alpha   90.00
_cell.angle_beta   90.00
_cell.angle_gamma   90.00
#
_symmetry.space_group_name_H-M   'P 1'
#
loop_
_entity.id
_entity.type
_entity.pdbx_description
1 polymer ?
#
loop_
_entity_poly.entity_id
_entity_poly.type
_entity_poly.pdbx_seq_one_letter_code
_entity_poly.pdbx_strand_id
1 'polypeptide(L)'
;MQIAICDDEKEVREMLAEKIGSLCPKADLSLYKSGDELLLSGDEPDILLLDIQMADKNGMETAEELRRKNKKTIIIFVTALDDFVFRAFDVGAFHYLVKPFDDGKFAEVLLNAVKQFEDRKKLEDAGRKREKPSLMITTGGEHITVNLEDIVYAEVFDRKVILHTMDADIEYYGKMKDLEKKAAEDFYRTHRSYLVNFDFIRKYDATTVYLKKGQALISKQNYGEFVKSYLRYNQRKRGR
;
A
#
# COMPACT_ATOMS: atom_id res chain seq x y z
N MET A 1 2.83 10.65 6.99
CA MET A 1 3.12 9.94 8.25
C MET A 1 2.56 10.77 9.37
N GLN A 2 1.69 10.19 10.17
CA GLN A 2 1.05 10.86 11.30
C GLN A 2 1.76 10.47 12.60
N ILE A 3 2.23 11.47 13.35
CA ILE A 3 2.87 11.29 14.66
C ILE A 3 1.99 11.97 15.71
N ALA A 4 1.63 11.23 16.75
CA ALA A 4 0.88 11.77 17.88
C ALA A 4 1.76 11.91 19.13
N ILE A 5 1.50 12.93 19.91
CA ILE A 5 2.09 13.15 21.23
C ILE A 5 0.95 13.23 22.23
N CYS A 6 1.00 12.39 23.26
CA CYS A 6 0.02 12.34 24.34
C CYS A 6 0.73 12.46 25.68
N ASP A 7 0.55 13.61 26.33
CA ASP A 7 1.20 13.98 27.60
C ASP A 7 0.32 15.06 28.26
N ASP A 8 0.09 15.07 29.55
CA ASP A 8 -0.76 16.08 30.19
C ASP A 8 -0.03 17.42 30.39
N GLU A 9 1.30 17.43 30.39
CA GLU A 9 2.11 18.64 30.47
C GLU A 9 2.23 19.32 29.11
N LYS A 10 1.70 20.55 29.00
CA LYS A 10 1.72 21.31 27.75
C LYS A 10 3.13 21.61 27.25
N GLU A 11 4.00 21.99 28.16
CA GLU A 11 5.40 22.34 27.88
C GLU A 11 6.15 21.13 27.28
N VAL A 12 5.89 19.92 27.78
CA VAL A 12 6.49 18.68 27.25
C VAL A 12 5.95 18.40 25.84
N ARG A 13 4.64 18.54 25.60
CA ARG A 13 4.06 18.37 24.26
C ARG A 13 4.68 19.33 23.25
N GLU A 14 4.83 20.61 23.62
CA GLU A 14 5.42 21.64 22.74
C GLU A 14 6.90 21.37 22.47
N MET A 15 7.68 21.02 23.49
CA MET A 15 9.09 20.62 23.33
C MET A 15 9.25 19.40 22.40
N LEU A 16 8.45 18.37 22.61
CA LEU A 16 8.49 17.17 21.75
C LEU A 16 8.09 17.49 20.32
N ALA A 17 7.05 18.34 20.12
CA ALA A 17 6.61 18.77 18.81
C ALA A 17 7.69 19.54 18.05
N GLU A 18 8.42 20.44 18.72
CA GLU A 18 9.55 21.19 18.14
C GLU A 18 10.68 20.23 17.69
N LYS A 19 11.06 19.29 18.58
CA LYS A 19 12.08 18.28 18.26
C LYS A 19 11.68 17.42 17.07
N ILE A 20 10.42 16.92 17.04
CA ILE A 20 9.90 16.12 15.94
C ILE A 20 9.84 16.95 14.64
N GLY A 21 9.36 18.19 14.71
CA GLY A 21 9.30 19.08 13.55
C GLY A 21 10.68 19.33 12.92
N SER A 22 11.72 19.42 13.74
CA SER A 22 13.10 19.55 13.27
C SER A 22 13.65 18.29 12.61
N LEU A 23 13.33 17.11 13.14
CA LEU A 23 13.82 15.81 12.65
C LEU A 23 12.97 15.26 11.49
N CYS A 24 11.65 15.51 11.51
CA CYS A 24 10.66 14.97 10.59
C CYS A 24 9.74 16.06 10.02
N PRO A 25 10.22 17.04 9.24
CA PRO A 25 9.45 18.23 8.83
C PRO A 25 8.25 17.92 7.92
N LYS A 26 8.13 16.68 7.44
CA LYS A 26 7.01 16.21 6.62
C LYS A 26 5.98 15.37 7.39
N ALA A 27 6.15 15.23 8.70
CA ALA A 27 5.21 14.51 9.53
C ALA A 27 4.02 15.42 9.90
N ASP A 28 2.81 14.87 9.89
CA ASP A 28 1.63 15.51 10.42
C ASP A 28 1.59 15.24 11.92
N LEU A 29 1.58 16.31 12.74
CA LEU A 29 1.61 16.20 14.20
C LEU A 29 0.22 16.41 14.79
N SER A 30 -0.17 15.54 15.72
CA SER A 30 -1.36 15.67 16.56
C SER A 30 -0.97 15.66 18.04
N LEU A 31 -1.53 16.59 18.83
CA LEU A 31 -1.22 16.76 20.24
C LEU A 31 -2.47 16.44 21.09
N TYR A 32 -2.30 15.59 22.09
CA TYR A 32 -3.36 15.18 23.00
C TYR A 32 -2.91 15.41 24.45
N LYS A 33 -3.80 15.97 25.26
CA LYS A 33 -3.53 16.24 26.68
C LYS A 33 -3.88 15.07 27.60
N SER A 34 -4.57 14.03 27.08
CA SER A 34 -4.93 12.84 27.85
C SER A 34 -5.15 11.62 26.94
N GLY A 35 -5.06 10.43 27.53
CA GLY A 35 -5.35 9.17 26.83
C GLY A 35 -6.78 9.10 26.32
N ASP A 36 -7.75 9.65 27.05
CA ASP A 36 -9.15 9.67 26.61
C ASP A 36 -9.36 10.59 25.40
N GLU A 37 -8.71 11.75 25.36
CA GLU A 37 -8.75 12.63 24.18
C GLU A 37 -8.22 11.92 22.92
N LEU A 38 -7.08 11.22 23.04
CA LEU A 38 -6.52 10.41 21.95
C LEU A 38 -7.47 9.31 21.50
N LEU A 39 -8.05 8.56 22.45
CA LEU A 39 -8.91 7.41 22.14
C LEU A 39 -10.26 7.82 21.55
N LEU A 40 -10.78 9.00 21.93
CA LEU A 40 -12.04 9.58 21.43
C LEU A 40 -11.90 10.29 20.09
N SER A 41 -10.70 10.77 19.73
CA SER A 41 -10.45 11.43 18.44
C SER A 41 -10.72 10.51 17.24
N GLY A 42 -10.55 9.21 17.44
CA GLY A 42 -10.63 8.24 16.36
C GLY A 42 -9.38 8.21 15.45
N ASP A 43 -8.35 8.96 15.80
CA ASP A 43 -7.10 8.99 15.05
C ASP A 43 -6.29 7.68 15.24
N GLU A 44 -5.67 7.22 14.17
CA GLU A 44 -4.81 6.04 14.16
C GLU A 44 -3.38 6.47 13.79
N PRO A 45 -2.60 7.06 14.71
CA PRO A 45 -1.28 7.54 14.40
C PRO A 45 -0.33 6.40 14.02
N ASP A 46 0.60 6.69 13.10
CA ASP A 46 1.66 5.76 12.71
C ASP A 46 2.68 5.57 13.84
N ILE A 47 3.02 6.67 14.54
CA ILE A 47 3.91 6.70 15.70
C ILE A 47 3.22 7.49 16.82
N LEU A 48 3.25 6.98 18.04
CA LEU A 48 2.71 7.60 19.24
C LEU A 48 3.81 7.76 20.29
N LEU A 49 4.07 9.00 20.71
CA LEU A 49 4.83 9.32 21.92
C LEU A 49 3.81 9.46 23.06
N LEU A 50 3.94 8.67 24.11
CA LEU A 50 2.93 8.55 25.16
C LEU A 50 3.57 8.63 26.53
N ASP A 51 3.13 9.61 27.34
CA ASP A 51 3.46 9.60 28.77
C ASP A 51 2.63 8.55 29.51
N ILE A 52 3.25 7.91 30.49
CA ILE A 52 2.57 6.97 31.39
C ILE A 52 1.84 7.72 32.50
N GLN A 53 2.47 8.75 33.03
CA GLN A 53 1.98 9.47 34.21
C GLN A 53 1.11 10.66 33.79
N MET A 54 -0.16 10.40 33.53
CA MET A 54 -1.17 11.42 33.22
C MET A 54 -2.28 11.40 34.29
N ALA A 55 -2.91 12.59 34.50
CA ALA A 55 -3.86 12.80 35.59
C ALA A 55 -5.11 11.90 35.56
N ASP A 56 -5.63 11.60 34.35
CA ASP A 56 -6.87 10.84 34.18
C ASP A 56 -6.57 9.36 33.93
N LYS A 57 -6.59 8.94 32.66
CA LYS A 57 -6.21 7.58 32.23
C LYS A 57 -4.70 7.52 32.04
N ASN A 58 -4.05 6.56 32.74
CA ASN A 58 -2.60 6.42 32.56
C ASN A 58 -2.21 5.91 31.16
N GLY A 59 -0.98 6.19 30.76
CA GLY A 59 -0.50 5.84 29.40
C GLY A 59 -0.46 4.34 29.12
N MET A 60 -0.27 3.48 30.14
CA MET A 60 -0.30 2.02 29.95
C MET A 60 -1.71 1.54 29.58
N GLU A 61 -2.74 2.01 30.28
CA GLU A 61 -4.15 1.69 29.98
C GLU A 61 -4.53 2.22 28.60
N THR A 62 -4.07 3.44 28.26
CA THR A 62 -4.25 4.03 26.94
C THR A 62 -3.61 3.17 25.84
N ALA A 63 -2.39 2.71 26.05
CA ALA A 63 -1.69 1.84 25.10
C ALA A 63 -2.38 0.48 24.93
N GLU A 64 -2.84 -0.14 26.04
CA GLU A 64 -3.59 -1.40 26.00
C GLU A 64 -4.89 -1.26 25.19
N GLU A 65 -5.63 -0.16 25.40
CA GLU A 65 -6.87 0.08 24.67
C GLU A 65 -6.63 0.37 23.20
N LEU A 66 -5.60 1.16 22.87
CA LEU A 66 -5.17 1.40 21.51
C LEU A 66 -4.79 0.08 20.81
N ARG A 67 -4.08 -0.81 21.51
CA ARG A 67 -3.68 -2.12 20.94
C ARG A 67 -4.85 -3.03 20.62
N ARG A 68 -5.97 -2.93 21.33
CA ARG A 68 -7.19 -3.68 21.00
C ARG A 68 -7.81 -3.21 19.68
N LYS A 69 -7.70 -1.91 19.37
CA LYS A 69 -8.24 -1.30 18.14
C LYS A 69 -7.23 -1.30 16.99
N ASN A 70 -5.99 -0.93 17.28
CA ASN A 70 -4.92 -0.78 16.29
C ASN A 70 -3.62 -1.43 16.78
N LYS A 71 -3.20 -2.51 16.10
CA LYS A 71 -1.95 -3.22 16.39
C LYS A 71 -0.73 -2.63 15.69
N LYS A 72 -0.92 -1.65 14.79
CA LYS A 72 0.13 -1.15 13.88
C LYS A 72 0.85 0.09 14.41
N THR A 73 0.25 0.87 15.28
CA THR A 73 0.88 2.08 15.85
C THR A 73 2.20 1.74 16.54
N ILE A 74 3.27 2.43 16.22
CA ILE A 74 4.56 2.33 16.89
C ILE A 74 4.48 3.19 18.16
N ILE A 75 4.50 2.56 19.34
CA ILE A 75 4.36 3.26 20.62
C ILE A 75 5.75 3.45 21.24
N ILE A 76 6.07 4.70 21.58
CA ILE A 76 7.27 5.11 22.33
C ILE A 76 6.77 5.71 23.63
N PHE A 77 7.06 5.09 24.77
CA PHE A 77 6.80 5.72 26.05
C PHE A 77 7.84 6.79 26.35
N VAL A 78 7.39 7.96 26.82
CA VAL A 78 8.24 9.12 27.20
C VAL A 78 7.78 9.58 28.56
N THR A 79 8.40 9.11 29.64
CA THR A 79 7.88 9.27 31.01
C THR A 79 8.99 9.48 32.04
N ALA A 80 8.64 10.04 33.20
CA ALA A 80 9.56 10.14 34.34
C ALA A 80 9.68 8.84 35.16
N LEU A 81 8.80 7.86 34.91
CA LEU A 81 8.82 6.56 35.59
C LEU A 81 9.80 5.61 34.93
N ASP A 82 10.54 4.85 35.73
CA ASP A 82 11.47 3.83 35.27
C ASP A 82 11.00 2.37 35.54
N ASP A 83 10.06 2.21 36.47
CA ASP A 83 9.56 0.90 36.93
C ASP A 83 8.61 0.20 35.94
N PHE A 84 8.13 0.87 34.90
CA PHE A 84 7.12 0.34 33.96
C PHE A 84 7.71 -0.30 32.70
N VAL A 85 9.02 -0.39 32.59
CA VAL A 85 9.71 -0.92 31.40
C VAL A 85 9.24 -2.34 31.07
N PHE A 86 9.06 -3.21 32.05
CA PHE A 86 8.58 -4.58 31.80
C PHE A 86 7.16 -4.62 31.27
N ARG A 87 6.26 -3.77 31.78
CA ARG A 87 4.88 -3.69 31.30
C ARG A 87 4.79 -3.09 29.88
N ALA A 88 5.74 -2.26 29.49
CA ALA A 88 5.82 -1.72 28.16
C ALA A 88 6.03 -2.83 27.09
N PHE A 89 6.71 -3.93 27.44
CA PHE A 89 6.82 -5.10 26.57
C PHE A 89 5.49 -5.80 26.34
N ASP A 90 4.60 -5.86 27.33
CA ASP A 90 3.31 -6.54 27.22
C ASP A 90 2.39 -5.85 26.20
N VAL A 91 2.47 -4.53 26.08
CA VAL A 91 1.74 -3.76 25.07
C VAL A 91 2.47 -3.65 23.72
N GLY A 92 3.63 -4.30 23.59
CA GLY A 92 4.45 -4.26 22.39
C GLY A 92 4.94 -2.84 22.07
N ALA A 93 5.41 -2.11 23.08
CA ALA A 93 6.04 -0.82 22.86
C ALA A 93 7.33 -0.98 22.05
N PHE A 94 7.57 -0.02 21.16
CA PHE A 94 8.78 0.02 20.36
C PHE A 94 10.00 0.44 21.21
N HIS A 95 9.80 1.44 22.06
CA HIS A 95 10.86 1.97 22.93
C HIS A 95 10.29 2.62 24.19
N TYR A 96 11.18 2.85 25.15
CA TYR A 96 10.89 3.49 26.43
C TYR A 96 11.97 4.55 26.70
N LEU A 97 11.58 5.82 26.83
CA LEU A 97 12.46 6.95 27.13
C LEU A 97 12.12 7.48 28.50
N VAL A 98 13.09 7.46 29.41
CA VAL A 98 12.96 8.01 30.76
C VAL A 98 13.37 9.49 30.72
N LYS A 99 12.51 10.39 31.21
CA LYS A 99 12.78 11.82 31.39
C LYS A 99 13.70 12.03 32.62
N PRO A 100 14.77 12.86 32.56
CA PRO A 100 15.22 13.60 31.40
C PRO A 100 16.05 12.73 30.44
N PHE A 101 15.92 12.94 29.14
CA PHE A 101 16.73 12.28 28.11
C PHE A 101 17.48 13.34 27.27
N ASP A 102 18.61 12.96 26.70
CA ASP A 102 19.36 13.80 25.79
C ASP A 102 18.78 13.81 24.39
N ASP A 103 19.07 14.88 23.63
CA ASP A 103 18.56 15.06 22.27
C ASP A 103 19.04 13.99 21.30
N GLY A 104 20.26 13.50 21.48
CA GLY A 104 20.82 12.45 20.63
C GLY A 104 20.06 11.13 20.80
N LYS A 105 19.75 10.76 22.06
CA LYS A 105 18.96 9.55 22.34
C LYS A 105 17.54 9.67 21.81
N PHE A 106 16.90 10.82 21.98
CA PHE A 106 15.58 11.08 21.42
C PHE A 106 15.57 10.94 19.90
N ALA A 107 16.54 11.59 19.22
CA ALA A 107 16.67 11.52 17.78
C ALA A 107 16.91 10.09 17.28
N GLU A 108 17.78 9.34 17.93
CA GLU A 108 18.03 7.93 17.61
C GLU A 108 16.75 7.10 17.64
N VAL A 109 16.00 7.19 18.75
CA VAL A 109 14.76 6.41 18.95
C VAL A 109 13.69 6.81 17.94
N LEU A 110 13.47 8.11 17.73
CA LEU A 110 12.48 8.60 16.77
C LEU A 110 12.81 8.16 15.34
N LEU A 111 14.06 8.35 14.90
CA LEU A 111 14.48 7.97 13.54
C LEU A 111 14.42 6.45 13.31
N ASN A 112 14.70 5.64 14.33
CA ASN A 112 14.51 4.20 14.26
C ASN A 112 13.02 3.81 14.13
N ALA A 113 12.13 4.51 14.84
CA ALA A 113 10.67 4.32 14.71
C ALA A 113 10.18 4.70 13.31
N VAL A 114 10.64 5.84 12.79
CA VAL A 114 10.33 6.29 11.42
C VAL A 114 10.80 5.25 10.39
N LYS A 115 12.03 4.76 10.54
CA LYS A 115 12.55 3.71 9.66
C LYS A 115 11.70 2.44 9.70
N GLN A 116 11.31 1.97 10.90
CA GLN A 116 10.44 0.81 11.04
C GLN A 116 9.08 1.04 10.35
N PHE A 117 8.49 2.22 10.49
CA PHE A 117 7.26 2.58 9.80
C PHE A 117 7.42 2.53 8.28
N GLU A 118 8.47 3.16 7.74
CA GLU A 118 8.75 3.18 6.29
C GLU A 118 8.99 1.79 5.73
N ASP A 119 9.77 0.95 6.42
CA ASP A 119 10.06 -0.41 5.98
C ASP A 119 8.80 -1.28 5.99
N ARG A 120 7.95 -1.14 7.02
CA ARG A 120 6.63 -1.80 7.05
C ARG A 120 5.73 -1.32 5.90
N LYS A 121 5.68 -0.02 5.65
CA LYS A 121 4.89 0.56 4.55
C LYS A 121 5.37 0.05 3.19
N LYS A 122 6.69 -0.01 2.97
CA LYS A 122 7.26 -0.61 1.74
C LYS A 122 6.86 -2.06 1.57
N LEU A 123 6.84 -2.85 2.65
CA LEU A 123 6.39 -4.26 2.61
C LEU A 123 4.88 -4.37 2.35
N GLU A 124 4.06 -3.51 2.95
CA GLU A 124 2.61 -3.45 2.69
C GLU A 124 2.31 -3.02 1.26
N ASP A 125 3.02 -2.00 0.75
CA ASP A 125 2.90 -1.53 -0.64
C ASP A 125 3.42 -2.60 -1.63
N ALA A 126 4.47 -3.33 -1.30
CA ALA A 126 4.93 -4.49 -2.07
C ALA A 126 3.94 -5.67 -1.98
N GLY A 127 3.26 -5.85 -0.85
CA GLY A 127 2.19 -6.82 -0.65
C GLY A 127 0.90 -6.41 -1.38
N ARG A 128 0.53 -5.12 -1.36
CA ARG A 128 -0.59 -4.57 -2.16
C ARG A 128 -0.31 -4.61 -3.66
N LYS A 129 0.95 -4.45 -4.09
CA LYS A 129 1.37 -4.76 -5.47
C LYS A 129 1.24 -6.24 -5.81
N ARG A 130 0.99 -7.12 -4.81
CA ARG A 130 0.77 -8.56 -4.98
C ARG A 130 -0.69 -9.00 -4.91
N GLU A 131 -1.65 -8.13 -4.60
CA GLU A 131 -3.02 -8.33 -5.06
C GLU A 131 -3.02 -8.03 -6.57
N LYS A 132 -2.58 -9.02 -7.33
CA LYS A 132 -2.56 -8.98 -8.80
C LYS A 132 -3.99 -8.70 -9.25
N PRO A 133 -4.20 -7.64 -10.04
CA PRO A 133 -5.53 -7.36 -10.55
C PRO A 133 -6.06 -8.64 -11.23
N SER A 134 -7.18 -9.14 -10.74
CA SER A 134 -7.75 -10.41 -11.17
C SER A 134 -9.16 -10.22 -11.73
N LEU A 135 -9.55 -11.11 -12.61
CA LEU A 135 -10.87 -11.20 -13.21
C LEU A 135 -11.58 -12.43 -12.67
N MET A 136 -12.70 -12.25 -11.98
CA MET A 136 -13.60 -13.36 -11.68
C MET A 136 -14.53 -13.56 -12.87
N ILE A 137 -14.52 -14.74 -13.44
CA ILE A 137 -15.39 -15.16 -14.57
C ILE A 137 -16.19 -16.39 -14.19
N THR A 138 -17.33 -16.56 -14.84
CA THR A 138 -18.16 -17.75 -14.70
C THR A 138 -18.16 -18.50 -16.01
N THR A 139 -17.74 -19.76 -15.99
CA THR A 139 -17.74 -20.65 -17.14
C THR A 139 -18.12 -22.06 -16.70
N GLY A 140 -18.96 -22.77 -17.48
CA GLY A 140 -19.39 -24.13 -17.13
C GLY A 140 -20.12 -24.27 -15.78
N GLY A 141 -20.63 -23.16 -15.21
CA GLY A 141 -21.25 -23.16 -13.88
C GLY A 141 -20.25 -22.95 -12.71
N GLU A 142 -18.97 -22.83 -13.00
CA GLU A 142 -17.93 -22.60 -12.03
C GLU A 142 -17.44 -21.12 -12.04
N HIS A 143 -17.00 -20.64 -10.88
CA HIS A 143 -16.35 -19.33 -10.73
C HIS A 143 -14.84 -19.51 -10.72
N ILE A 144 -14.16 -18.91 -11.70
CA ILE A 144 -12.72 -18.99 -11.86
C ILE A 144 -12.13 -17.58 -11.69
N THR A 145 -11.06 -17.47 -10.90
CA THR A 145 -10.26 -16.24 -10.79
C THR A 145 -9.06 -16.32 -11.69
N VAL A 146 -8.93 -15.39 -12.64
CA VAL A 146 -7.80 -15.28 -13.57
C VAL A 146 -7.04 -14.00 -13.27
N ASN A 147 -5.74 -14.09 -12.97
CA ASN A 147 -4.93 -12.89 -12.79
C ASN A 147 -4.70 -12.21 -14.15
N LEU A 148 -4.85 -10.90 -14.22
CA LEU A 148 -4.68 -10.18 -15.49
C LEU A 148 -3.26 -10.35 -16.06
N GLU A 149 -2.25 -10.42 -15.21
CA GLU A 149 -0.86 -10.60 -15.65
C GLU A 149 -0.60 -11.95 -16.34
N ASP A 150 -1.43 -12.98 -16.10
CA ASP A 150 -1.29 -14.30 -16.73
C ASP A 150 -1.93 -14.31 -18.12
N ILE A 151 -2.76 -13.30 -18.47
CA ILE A 151 -3.42 -13.21 -19.77
C ILE A 151 -2.42 -12.66 -20.81
N VAL A 152 -2.13 -13.45 -21.83
CA VAL A 152 -1.29 -13.07 -22.96
C VAL A 152 -2.06 -12.14 -23.90
N TYR A 153 -3.27 -12.54 -24.27
CA TYR A 153 -4.23 -11.73 -25.01
C TYR A 153 -5.64 -12.28 -24.83
N ALA A 154 -6.62 -11.48 -25.19
CA ALA A 154 -8.01 -11.93 -25.26
C ALA A 154 -8.56 -11.70 -26.65
N GLU A 155 -9.45 -12.60 -27.08
CA GLU A 155 -10.20 -12.45 -28.33
C GLU A 155 -11.69 -12.65 -28.13
N VAL A 156 -12.47 -12.08 -29.06
CA VAL A 156 -13.92 -12.35 -29.15
C VAL A 156 -14.16 -13.28 -30.31
N PHE A 157 -14.73 -14.42 -30.00
CA PHE A 157 -15.18 -15.40 -30.97
C PHE A 157 -16.59 -15.88 -30.61
N ASP A 158 -17.51 -15.85 -31.55
CA ASP A 158 -18.91 -16.32 -31.39
C ASP A 158 -19.59 -15.90 -30.09
N ARG A 159 -19.59 -14.57 -29.79
CA ARG A 159 -20.19 -13.93 -28.58
C ARG A 159 -19.51 -14.29 -27.25
N LYS A 160 -18.43 -15.07 -27.26
CA LYS A 160 -17.62 -15.40 -26.10
C LYS A 160 -16.35 -14.58 -26.11
N VAL A 161 -15.80 -14.33 -24.95
CA VAL A 161 -14.42 -13.85 -24.76
C VAL A 161 -13.58 -15.07 -24.43
N ILE A 162 -12.48 -15.23 -25.16
CA ILE A 162 -11.46 -16.27 -24.92
C ILE A 162 -10.23 -15.56 -24.35
N LEU A 163 -9.84 -15.94 -23.14
CA LEU A 163 -8.61 -15.49 -22.50
C LEU A 163 -7.52 -16.50 -22.79
N HIS A 164 -6.49 -16.10 -23.51
CA HIS A 164 -5.31 -16.92 -23.78
C HIS A 164 -4.25 -16.65 -22.71
N THR A 165 -3.97 -17.62 -21.87
CA THR A 165 -2.84 -17.62 -20.93
C THR A 165 -1.71 -18.47 -21.47
N MET A 166 -0.55 -18.48 -20.80
CA MET A 166 0.55 -19.37 -21.21
C MET A 166 0.15 -20.85 -21.11
N ASP A 167 -0.68 -21.19 -20.13
CA ASP A 167 -0.99 -22.57 -19.74
C ASP A 167 -2.33 -23.06 -20.31
N ALA A 168 -3.32 -22.19 -20.49
CA ALA A 168 -4.68 -22.55 -20.88
C ALA A 168 -5.38 -21.46 -21.68
N ASP A 169 -6.42 -21.86 -22.39
CA ASP A 169 -7.40 -20.97 -23.02
C ASP A 169 -8.73 -21.10 -22.26
N ILE A 170 -9.26 -19.96 -21.79
CA ILE A 170 -10.45 -19.93 -20.93
C ILE A 170 -11.55 -19.14 -21.62
N GLU A 171 -12.65 -19.81 -21.92
CA GLU A 171 -13.80 -19.20 -22.58
C GLU A 171 -14.85 -18.78 -21.55
N TYR A 172 -15.41 -17.58 -21.71
CA TYR A 172 -16.55 -17.15 -20.90
C TYR A 172 -17.50 -16.22 -21.68
N TYR A 173 -18.75 -16.14 -21.24
CA TYR A 173 -19.70 -15.18 -21.76
C TYR A 173 -19.47 -13.80 -21.12
N GLY A 174 -19.00 -12.83 -21.92
CA GLY A 174 -18.67 -11.50 -21.43
C GLY A 174 -18.47 -10.50 -22.57
N LYS A 175 -18.16 -9.26 -22.19
CA LYS A 175 -17.87 -8.20 -23.16
C LYS A 175 -16.40 -7.80 -23.05
N MET A 176 -15.73 -7.74 -24.18
CA MET A 176 -14.34 -7.25 -24.26
C MET A 176 -14.15 -5.88 -23.60
N LYS A 177 -15.15 -4.99 -23.69
CA LYS A 177 -15.12 -3.67 -23.07
C LYS A 177 -15.02 -3.73 -21.53
N ASP A 178 -15.59 -4.74 -20.90
CA ASP A 178 -15.55 -4.89 -19.46
C ASP A 178 -14.18 -5.44 -19.01
N LEU A 179 -13.58 -6.33 -19.80
CA LEU A 179 -12.19 -6.76 -19.62
C LEU A 179 -11.23 -5.59 -19.80
N GLU A 180 -11.37 -4.80 -20.87
CA GLU A 180 -10.55 -3.63 -21.18
C GLU A 180 -10.52 -2.60 -20.04
N LYS A 181 -11.68 -2.35 -19.40
CA LYS A 181 -11.74 -1.46 -18.22
C LYS A 181 -10.96 -1.97 -17.00
N LYS A 182 -10.92 -3.29 -16.81
CA LYS A 182 -10.21 -3.92 -15.68
C LYS A 182 -8.72 -4.10 -15.97
N ALA A 183 -8.37 -4.28 -17.24
CA ALA A 183 -7.02 -4.59 -17.70
C ALA A 183 -6.04 -3.40 -17.60
N ALA A 184 -6.51 -2.19 -17.30
CA ALA A 184 -5.71 -0.99 -17.11
C ALA A 184 -4.70 -0.71 -18.24
N GLU A 185 -3.53 -0.14 -17.88
CA GLU A 185 -2.55 0.41 -18.82
C GLU A 185 -1.59 -0.63 -19.43
N ASP A 186 -1.64 -1.87 -18.95
CA ASP A 186 -0.75 -2.95 -19.44
C ASP A 186 -1.32 -3.66 -20.67
N PHE A 187 -2.58 -3.34 -21.01
CA PHE A 187 -3.26 -3.91 -22.16
C PHE A 187 -3.62 -2.85 -23.18
N TYR A 188 -3.72 -3.28 -24.45
CA TYR A 188 -4.17 -2.44 -25.54
C TYR A 188 -5.11 -3.16 -26.48
N ARG A 189 -6.21 -2.47 -26.86
CA ARG A 189 -7.17 -3.01 -27.83
C ARG A 189 -6.70 -2.77 -29.25
N THR A 190 -6.04 -3.73 -29.84
CA THR A 190 -5.47 -3.65 -31.18
C THR A 190 -6.51 -3.76 -32.31
N HIS A 191 -7.61 -4.49 -32.02
CA HIS A 191 -8.72 -4.70 -32.95
C HIS A 191 -10.05 -4.79 -32.18
N ARG A 192 -11.19 -4.62 -32.88
CA ARG A 192 -12.52 -4.81 -32.25
C ARG A 192 -12.66 -6.17 -31.54
N SER A 193 -11.92 -7.18 -31.98
CA SER A 193 -11.94 -8.54 -31.44
C SER A 193 -10.71 -8.89 -30.62
N TYR A 194 -9.69 -8.05 -30.49
CA TYR A 194 -8.43 -8.41 -29.81
C TYR A 194 -8.01 -7.37 -28.78
N LEU A 195 -7.62 -7.84 -27.60
CA LEU A 195 -7.01 -7.09 -26.51
C LEU A 195 -5.70 -7.77 -26.15
N VAL A 196 -4.56 -7.10 -26.27
CA VAL A 196 -3.22 -7.69 -26.08
C VAL A 196 -2.55 -7.15 -24.83
N ASN A 197 -1.83 -7.99 -24.11
CA ASN A 197 -0.98 -7.61 -23.00
C ASN A 197 0.41 -7.25 -23.51
N PHE A 198 0.89 -6.07 -23.19
CA PHE A 198 2.18 -5.55 -23.63
C PHE A 198 3.38 -6.38 -23.15
N ASP A 199 3.27 -7.07 -22.00
CA ASP A 199 4.33 -7.90 -21.44
C ASP A 199 4.67 -9.15 -22.28
N PHE A 200 3.74 -9.55 -23.13
CA PHE A 200 3.89 -10.75 -23.94
C PHE A 200 4.22 -10.47 -25.40
N ILE A 201 4.38 -9.21 -25.80
CA ILE A 201 4.72 -8.87 -27.19
C ILE A 201 6.16 -9.27 -27.48
N ARG A 202 6.36 -10.05 -28.54
CA ARG A 202 7.66 -10.39 -29.11
C ARG A 202 8.06 -9.46 -30.25
N LYS A 203 7.13 -9.23 -31.18
CA LYS A 203 7.29 -8.33 -32.34
C LYS A 203 5.92 -7.91 -32.86
N TYR A 204 5.88 -6.91 -33.68
CA TYR A 204 4.67 -6.52 -34.39
C TYR A 204 5.00 -5.94 -35.77
N ASP A 205 4.02 -5.96 -36.67
CA ASP A 205 4.03 -5.26 -37.95
C ASP A 205 2.77 -4.40 -38.09
N ALA A 206 2.49 -3.87 -39.27
CA ALA A 206 1.35 -2.96 -39.48
C ALA A 206 -0.03 -3.60 -39.28
N THR A 207 -0.14 -4.93 -39.25
CA THR A 207 -1.38 -5.69 -39.24
C THR A 207 -1.48 -6.69 -38.10
N THR A 208 -0.35 -7.09 -37.49
CA THR A 208 -0.29 -8.21 -36.57
C THR A 208 0.66 -7.94 -35.42
N VAL A 209 0.21 -8.32 -34.20
CA VAL A 209 1.05 -8.43 -33.01
C VAL A 209 1.36 -9.90 -32.76
N TYR A 210 2.64 -10.25 -32.69
CA TYR A 210 3.12 -11.59 -32.38
C TYR A 210 3.48 -11.65 -30.89
N LEU A 211 2.85 -12.57 -30.19
CA LEU A 211 2.94 -12.70 -28.75
C LEU A 211 3.80 -13.92 -28.35
N LYS A 212 4.10 -14.08 -27.07
CA LYS A 212 4.80 -15.28 -26.57
C LYS A 212 4.00 -16.56 -26.87
N LYS A 213 2.67 -16.46 -26.87
CA LYS A 213 1.74 -17.50 -27.33
C LYS A 213 0.73 -16.83 -28.26
N GLY A 214 0.61 -17.31 -29.49
CA GLY A 214 -0.35 -16.84 -30.48
C GLY A 214 -0.03 -15.48 -31.11
N GLN A 215 -1.04 -14.92 -31.76
CA GLN A 215 -0.96 -13.64 -32.44
C GLN A 215 -2.33 -12.93 -32.41
N ALA A 216 -2.31 -11.60 -32.54
CA ALA A 216 -3.51 -10.78 -32.58
C ALA A 216 -3.47 -9.79 -33.75
N LEU A 217 -4.61 -9.49 -34.34
CA LEU A 217 -4.69 -8.50 -35.43
C LEU A 217 -4.62 -7.07 -34.89
N ILE A 218 -4.02 -6.18 -35.65
CA ILE A 218 -4.09 -4.73 -35.44
C ILE A 218 -4.93 -4.13 -36.58
N SER A 219 -5.92 -3.33 -36.24
CA SER A 219 -6.64 -2.54 -37.24
C SER A 219 -5.75 -1.37 -37.71
N LYS A 220 -5.84 -1.02 -39.00
CA LYS A 220 -5.10 0.11 -39.57
C LYS A 220 -5.33 1.42 -38.77
N GLN A 221 -6.53 1.61 -38.26
CA GLN A 221 -6.90 2.78 -37.44
C GLN A 221 -6.17 2.80 -36.09
N ASN A 222 -5.96 1.64 -35.47
CA ASN A 222 -5.37 1.53 -34.12
C ASN A 222 -3.84 1.46 -34.14
N TYR A 223 -3.21 1.22 -35.29
CA TYR A 223 -1.76 0.99 -35.37
C TYR A 223 -0.92 2.13 -34.79
N GLY A 224 -1.22 3.39 -35.18
CA GLY A 224 -0.45 4.55 -34.71
C GLY A 224 -0.51 4.76 -33.19
N GLU A 225 -1.70 4.64 -32.62
CA GLU A 225 -1.89 4.76 -31.16
C GLU A 225 -1.36 3.56 -30.39
N PHE A 226 -1.44 2.36 -30.95
CA PHE A 226 -0.80 1.15 -30.40
C PHE A 226 0.71 1.35 -30.24
N VAL A 227 1.40 1.80 -31.29
CA VAL A 227 2.86 2.03 -31.26
C VAL A 227 3.22 3.06 -30.18
N LYS A 228 2.51 4.18 -30.10
CA LYS A 228 2.73 5.21 -29.07
C LYS A 228 2.53 4.63 -27.66
N SER A 229 1.47 3.88 -27.45
CA SER A 229 1.15 3.27 -26.14
C SER A 229 2.19 2.23 -25.72
N TYR A 230 2.64 1.40 -26.65
CA TYR A 230 3.68 0.39 -26.41
C TYR A 230 5.04 1.03 -26.10
N LEU A 231 5.42 2.12 -26.78
CA LEU A 231 6.63 2.88 -26.47
C LEU A 231 6.58 3.51 -25.06
N ARG A 232 5.45 4.12 -24.67
CA ARG A 232 5.25 4.65 -23.30
C ARG A 232 5.35 3.55 -22.26
N TYR A 233 4.74 2.40 -22.53
CA TYR A 233 4.82 1.24 -21.64
C TYR A 233 6.27 0.80 -21.41
N ASN A 234 7.06 0.63 -22.47
CA ASN A 234 8.48 0.24 -22.37
C ASN A 234 9.35 1.29 -21.65
N GLN A 235 9.06 2.60 -21.82
CA GLN A 235 9.76 3.66 -21.08
C GLN A 235 9.48 3.56 -19.58
N ARG A 236 8.23 3.36 -19.17
CA ARG A 236 7.86 3.15 -17.74
C ARG A 236 8.52 1.92 -17.14
N LYS A 237 8.65 0.85 -17.90
CA LYS A 237 9.24 -0.42 -17.42
C LYS A 237 10.76 -0.35 -17.24
N ARG A 238 11.45 0.49 -18.02
CA ARG A 238 12.90 0.73 -17.90
C ARG A 238 13.27 1.67 -16.74
N GLY A 239 12.34 2.46 -16.24
CA GLY A 239 12.52 3.39 -15.12
C GLY A 239 12.13 2.80 -13.75
N ARG A 240 11.77 1.53 -13.69
CA ARG A 240 11.53 0.74 -12.47
C ARG A 240 12.64 -0.28 -12.27
#